data_ffbcaaf740215d18efe1e17873b89d7d
#
_entry.id   ffbcaaf740215d18efe1e17873b89d7d
#
_cell.length_a   1.000
_cell.length_b   1.000
_cell.length_c   1.000
_cell.angle_alpha   90.00
_cell.angle_beta   90.00
_cell.angle_gamma   90.00
#
_symmetry.space_group_name_H-M   'P 1'
#
loop_
_entity.id
_entity.type
_entity.pdbx_description
1 polymer ?
#
loop_
_entity_poly.entity_id
_entity_poly.type
_entity_poly.pdbx_seq_one_letter_code
_entity_poly.pdbx_strand_id
1 'polypeptide(L)'
;MNFSSDPINTLENLIAKNKTKSTAIYAVVVLTVFLFLVLLPVITVDISSQSRGIIRSTTDNVPVTSVVSGKITFVSLKNNAVVHQGDTLIKISKAGLETEKQTNDTLSNSVTEYATDVSNLLKGKVASLKTATAREEYYKFQSRKTELQSKVSQAQMAHNRNKILYNKNVIAKAEYEKHVFELRFATEALNSFVNQQKATWETQKRELENQIKNLKGTVAKIKVEENNYFILAP
;
A
#
# COMPACT_ATOMS: atom_id res chain seq x y z
N MET A 1 3.82 141.81 -10.41
CA MET A 1 3.50 140.54 -9.75
C MET A 1 4.00 139.40 -10.58
N ASN A 2 5.14 138.94 -10.19
CA ASN A 2 5.82 137.83 -10.90
C ASN A 2 5.43 136.49 -10.32
N PHE A 3 4.89 135.63 -11.12
CA PHE A 3 4.73 134.24 -10.74
C PHE A 3 5.94 133.46 -11.35
N SER A 4 6.71 132.95 -10.41
CA SER A 4 7.74 131.94 -10.73
C SER A 4 7.09 130.60 -10.95
N SER A 5 7.31 130.06 -12.01
CA SER A 5 6.89 128.68 -12.36
C SER A 5 8.11 127.78 -12.21
N ASP A 6 8.23 127.14 -11.07
CA ASP A 6 9.12 126.01 -10.90
C ASP A 6 8.53 124.78 -11.64
N PRO A 7 9.26 124.18 -12.54
CA PRO A 7 8.83 122.97 -13.15
C PRO A 7 9.13 121.80 -12.27
N ILE A 8 8.19 121.43 -11.65
CA ILE A 8 7.64 120.16 -11.16
C ILE A 8 8.52 118.97 -11.42
N ASN A 9 8.90 118.44 -10.35
CA ASN A 9 9.26 117.01 -10.24
C ASN A 9 7.99 116.16 -10.45
N THR A 10 7.64 115.88 -11.64
CA THR A 10 6.50 115.00 -11.96
C THR A 10 6.86 113.57 -11.69
N LEU A 11 5.89 112.86 -11.14
CA LEU A 11 5.96 111.41 -10.80
C LEU A 11 6.53 110.56 -11.98
N GLU A 12 6.34 110.98 -13.16
CA GLU A 12 6.85 110.33 -14.39
C GLU A 12 8.40 110.34 -14.46
N ASN A 13 9.08 111.43 -14.04
CA ASN A 13 10.54 111.47 -13.99
C ASN A 13 11.14 110.57 -12.93
N LEU A 14 10.44 110.36 -11.85
CA LEU A 14 10.84 109.39 -10.77
C LEU A 14 10.64 107.95 -11.24
N ILE A 15 9.57 107.68 -12.00
CA ILE A 15 9.30 106.35 -12.56
C ILE A 15 10.29 105.98 -13.66
N ALA A 16 10.68 106.97 -14.50
CA ALA A 16 11.68 106.77 -15.61
C ALA A 16 13.08 106.49 -15.02
N LYS A 17 13.45 107.14 -13.90
CA LYS A 17 14.75 106.94 -13.22
C LYS A 17 14.88 105.64 -12.48
N ASN A 18 13.75 105.10 -12.04
CA ASN A 18 13.74 103.82 -11.37
C ASN A 18 13.55 102.58 -12.34
N LYS A 19 12.99 102.79 -13.50
CA LYS A 19 12.72 101.74 -14.47
C LYS A 19 13.99 101.05 -14.98
N THR A 20 15.08 101.78 -15.16
CA THR A 20 16.34 101.27 -15.70
C THR A 20 17.06 100.33 -14.64
N LYS A 21 16.99 100.70 -13.40
CA LYS A 21 17.62 99.84 -12.36
C LYS A 21 16.81 98.60 -12.06
N SER A 22 15.47 98.65 -12.09
CA SER A 22 14.56 97.52 -11.86
C SER A 22 14.66 96.52 -13.02
N THR A 23 14.69 96.90 -14.24
CA THR A 23 14.81 95.99 -15.40
C THR A 23 16.16 95.32 -15.44
N ALA A 24 17.24 95.98 -15.00
CA ALA A 24 18.56 95.32 -14.86
C ALA A 24 18.55 94.18 -13.78
N ILE A 25 17.85 94.44 -12.69
CA ILE A 25 17.73 93.39 -11.63
C ILE A 25 16.93 92.15 -12.12
N TYR A 26 15.83 92.39 -12.82
CA TYR A 26 15.05 91.30 -13.43
C TYR A 26 15.88 90.60 -14.52
N ALA A 27 16.63 91.27 -15.30
CA ALA A 27 17.50 90.65 -16.32
C ALA A 27 18.58 89.80 -15.68
N VAL A 28 19.17 90.24 -14.60
CA VAL A 28 20.15 89.44 -13.83
C VAL A 28 19.49 88.18 -13.18
N VAL A 29 18.33 88.32 -12.57
CA VAL A 29 17.59 87.18 -12.00
C VAL A 29 17.21 86.15 -13.05
N VAL A 30 16.67 86.61 -14.20
CA VAL A 30 16.29 85.71 -15.30
C VAL A 30 17.51 85.00 -15.84
N LEU A 31 18.62 85.75 -16.01
CA LEU A 31 19.87 85.16 -16.52
C LEU A 31 20.46 84.15 -15.56
N THR A 32 20.35 84.40 -14.24
CA THR A 32 20.80 83.46 -13.21
C THR A 32 19.94 82.18 -13.21
N VAL A 33 18.62 82.30 -13.27
CA VAL A 33 17.69 81.16 -13.38
C VAL A 33 17.95 80.37 -14.69
N PHE A 34 18.16 81.09 -15.81
CA PHE A 34 18.49 80.43 -17.07
C PHE A 34 19.84 79.66 -16.96
N LEU A 35 20.85 80.29 -16.37
CA LEU A 35 22.14 79.64 -16.14
C LEU A 35 22.00 78.37 -15.29
N PHE A 36 21.19 78.43 -14.23
CA PHE A 36 20.89 77.25 -13.39
C PHE A 36 20.21 76.18 -14.22
N LEU A 37 19.26 76.52 -15.09
CA LEU A 37 18.51 75.58 -15.90
C LEU A 37 19.41 74.91 -16.95
N VAL A 38 20.38 75.64 -17.49
CA VAL A 38 21.38 75.09 -18.42
C VAL A 38 22.37 74.15 -17.72
N LEU A 39 22.65 74.41 -16.46
CA LEU A 39 23.57 73.58 -15.64
C LEU A 39 22.92 72.24 -15.16
N LEU A 40 21.58 72.17 -15.14
CA LEU A 40 20.86 71.00 -14.67
C LEU A 40 21.24 69.69 -15.42
N PRO A 41 21.35 69.65 -16.77
CA PRO A 41 21.72 68.42 -17.46
C PRO A 41 23.17 67.97 -17.28
N VAL A 42 24.03 68.82 -16.73
CA VAL A 42 25.46 68.51 -16.48
C VAL A 42 25.64 67.78 -15.16
N ILE A 43 24.65 67.86 -14.26
CA ILE A 43 24.69 67.19 -12.94
C ILE A 43 24.18 65.74 -13.13
N THR A 44 25.07 64.81 -13.30
CA THR A 44 24.78 63.38 -13.28
C THR A 44 24.87 62.86 -11.85
N VAL A 45 23.81 62.20 -11.38
CA VAL A 45 23.80 61.53 -10.07
C VAL A 45 23.84 60.03 -10.31
N ASP A 46 24.86 59.36 -9.82
CA ASP A 46 24.95 57.89 -9.87
C ASP A 46 23.94 57.28 -8.91
N ILE A 47 22.90 56.62 -9.44
CA ILE A 47 21.93 55.87 -8.65
C ILE A 47 22.41 54.43 -8.56
N SER A 48 23.00 54.04 -7.42
CA SER A 48 23.33 52.65 -7.14
C SER A 48 22.13 51.97 -6.48
N SER A 49 21.51 51.01 -7.16
CA SER A 49 20.50 50.14 -6.55
C SER A 49 21.16 48.85 -6.07
N GLN A 50 21.10 48.60 -4.78
CA GLN A 50 21.61 47.41 -4.17
C GLN A 50 20.51 46.33 -4.30
N SER A 51 20.64 45.41 -5.25
CA SER A 51 19.73 44.25 -5.35
C SER A 51 20.36 43.06 -4.66
N ARG A 52 19.60 42.41 -3.75
CA ARG A 52 19.99 41.13 -3.15
C ARG A 52 19.46 40.01 -4.07
N GLY A 53 20.32 39.38 -4.83
CA GLY A 53 20.04 38.17 -5.57
C GLY A 53 20.29 36.96 -4.69
N ILE A 54 19.31 36.04 -4.64
CA ILE A 54 19.50 34.70 -4.04
C ILE A 54 19.78 33.76 -5.20
N ILE A 55 20.96 33.13 -5.19
CA ILE A 55 21.26 32.06 -6.15
C ILE A 55 20.50 30.83 -5.70
N ARG A 56 19.53 30.40 -6.45
CA ARG A 56 18.81 29.15 -6.24
C ARG A 56 19.21 28.16 -7.32
N SER A 57 19.31 26.89 -6.93
CA SER A 57 19.41 25.79 -7.91
C SER A 57 18.16 25.76 -8.79
N THR A 58 18.31 25.42 -10.06
CA THR A 58 17.20 25.21 -11.00
C THR A 58 16.37 23.98 -10.64
N THR A 59 16.94 23.07 -9.87
CA THR A 59 16.29 21.87 -9.33
C THR A 59 16.04 22.05 -7.84
N ASP A 60 14.80 21.80 -7.42
CA ASP A 60 14.43 21.82 -6.00
C ASP A 60 15.13 20.67 -5.26
N ASN A 61 15.50 20.92 -4.01
CA ASN A 61 16.02 19.86 -3.14
C ASN A 61 14.90 18.86 -2.84
N VAL A 62 15.07 17.62 -3.28
CA VAL A 62 14.13 16.52 -3.00
C VAL A 62 14.60 15.82 -1.71
N PRO A 63 13.82 15.88 -0.63
CA PRO A 63 14.14 15.13 0.58
C PRO A 63 13.92 13.63 0.33
N VAL A 64 14.95 12.82 0.56
CA VAL A 64 14.85 11.36 0.50
C VAL A 64 14.56 10.83 1.89
N THR A 65 13.35 10.27 2.08
CA THR A 65 12.89 9.75 3.39
C THR A 65 12.67 8.24 3.31
N SER A 66 12.92 7.54 4.43
CA SER A 66 12.61 6.12 4.55
C SER A 66 11.16 5.90 4.95
N VAL A 67 10.51 4.93 4.31
CA VAL A 67 9.14 4.49 4.64
C VAL A 67 9.17 3.46 5.80
N VAL A 68 10.31 2.77 5.98
CA VAL A 68 10.48 1.73 7.00
C VAL A 68 11.54 2.13 8.03
N SER A 69 11.36 1.65 9.27
CA SER A 69 12.32 1.81 10.35
C SER A 69 13.15 0.55 10.51
N GLY A 70 14.43 0.68 10.80
CA GLY A 70 15.28 -0.48 11.06
C GLY A 70 16.75 -0.15 11.16
N LYS A 71 17.57 -1.18 11.40
CA LYS A 71 19.01 -1.06 11.47
C LYS A 71 19.58 -0.85 10.05
N ILE A 72 20.35 0.22 9.88
CA ILE A 72 21.05 0.48 8.61
C ILE A 72 22.20 -0.51 8.47
N THR A 73 22.28 -1.19 7.34
CA THR A 73 23.34 -2.15 7.01
C THR A 73 24.33 -1.62 6.00
N PHE A 74 23.93 -0.64 5.19
CA PHE A 74 24.77 -0.04 4.19
C PHE A 74 24.40 1.42 3.97
N VAL A 75 25.41 2.29 3.82
CA VAL A 75 25.26 3.72 3.48
C VAL A 75 26.29 4.06 2.42
N SER A 76 25.83 4.56 1.29
CA SER A 76 26.69 5.02 0.19
C SER A 76 26.81 6.56 0.13
N LEU A 77 26.12 7.26 1.04
CA LEU A 77 26.07 8.73 1.03
C LEU A 77 27.38 9.34 1.50
N LYS A 78 27.91 10.26 0.70
CA LYS A 78 29.03 11.16 1.06
C LYS A 78 28.59 12.59 0.74
N ASN A 79 29.05 13.56 1.53
CA ASN A 79 28.78 14.97 1.25
C ASN A 79 29.29 15.34 -0.15
N ASN A 80 28.44 16.01 -0.93
CA ASN A 80 28.71 16.44 -2.31
C ASN A 80 29.01 15.31 -3.32
N ALA A 81 28.59 14.08 -3.02
CA ALA A 81 28.69 12.99 -3.98
C ALA A 81 27.66 13.18 -5.10
N VAL A 82 28.08 12.91 -6.33
CA VAL A 82 27.16 12.82 -7.45
C VAL A 82 26.52 11.43 -7.43
N VAL A 83 25.20 11.40 -7.50
CA VAL A 83 24.41 10.17 -7.56
C VAL A 83 23.55 10.18 -8.81
N HIS A 84 23.27 9.01 -9.37
CA HIS A 84 22.41 8.83 -10.52
C HIS A 84 21.05 8.26 -10.07
N GLN A 85 20.01 8.53 -10.83
CA GLN A 85 18.69 7.99 -10.57
C GLN A 85 18.75 6.45 -10.46
N GLY A 86 18.18 5.92 -9.38
CA GLY A 86 18.17 4.48 -9.11
C GLY A 86 19.37 3.96 -8.30
N ASP A 87 20.37 4.79 -8.01
CA ASP A 87 21.48 4.38 -7.14
C ASP A 87 20.99 4.06 -5.73
N THR A 88 21.49 2.96 -5.15
CA THR A 88 21.15 2.59 -3.77
C THR A 88 21.93 3.46 -2.79
N LEU A 89 21.21 4.33 -2.08
CA LEU A 89 21.77 5.26 -1.11
C LEU A 89 21.94 4.60 0.27
N ILE A 90 20.90 3.89 0.72
CA ILE A 90 20.87 3.25 2.05
C ILE A 90 20.21 1.88 1.90
N LYS A 91 20.73 0.87 2.63
CA LYS A 91 20.07 -0.41 2.84
C LYS A 91 19.72 -0.58 4.32
N ILE A 92 18.47 -0.90 4.58
CA ILE A 92 17.97 -1.22 5.91
C ILE A 92 17.97 -2.74 6.06
N SER A 93 18.20 -3.24 7.28
CA SER A 93 18.17 -4.67 7.57
C SER A 93 16.76 -5.23 7.37
N LYS A 94 16.64 -6.23 6.51
CA LYS A 94 15.39 -6.94 6.25
C LYS A 94 15.32 -8.33 6.91
N ALA A 95 16.22 -8.59 7.89
CA ALA A 95 16.30 -9.90 8.54
C ALA A 95 14.96 -10.35 9.17
N GLY A 96 14.19 -9.44 9.78
CA GLY A 96 12.86 -9.73 10.31
C GLY A 96 11.88 -10.14 9.20
N LEU A 97 11.89 -9.40 8.09
CA LEU A 97 11.02 -9.67 6.94
C LEU A 97 11.37 -11.01 6.27
N GLU A 98 12.65 -11.34 6.17
CA GLU A 98 13.11 -12.63 5.65
C GLU A 98 12.68 -13.80 6.54
N THR A 99 12.78 -13.62 7.87
CA THR A 99 12.31 -14.65 8.83
C THR A 99 10.80 -14.85 8.71
N GLU A 100 10.03 -13.77 8.62
CA GLU A 100 8.57 -13.84 8.44
C GLU A 100 8.21 -14.54 7.13
N LYS A 101 8.89 -14.19 6.03
CA LYS A 101 8.71 -14.84 4.73
C LYS A 101 9.00 -16.32 4.79
N GLN A 102 10.14 -16.71 5.37
CA GLN A 102 10.53 -18.11 5.53
C GLN A 102 9.51 -18.90 6.37
N THR A 103 9.01 -18.30 7.45
CA THR A 103 7.97 -18.91 8.31
C THR A 103 6.69 -19.14 7.52
N ASN A 104 6.22 -18.14 6.77
CA ASN A 104 5.01 -18.26 5.96
C ASN A 104 5.18 -19.25 4.80
N ASP A 105 6.35 -19.30 4.16
CA ASP A 105 6.66 -20.29 3.11
C ASP A 105 6.65 -21.72 3.69
N THR A 106 7.28 -21.94 4.84
CA THR A 106 7.29 -23.24 5.52
C THR A 106 5.88 -23.69 5.90
N LEU A 107 5.09 -22.78 6.48
CA LEU A 107 3.70 -23.05 6.83
C LEU A 107 2.85 -23.34 5.58
N SER A 108 3.02 -22.56 4.52
CA SER A 108 2.33 -22.77 3.24
C SER A 108 2.63 -24.14 2.63
N ASN A 109 3.88 -24.59 2.72
CA ASN A 109 4.28 -25.91 2.24
C ASN A 109 3.63 -27.04 3.07
N SER A 110 3.65 -26.96 4.38
CA SER A 110 3.05 -27.97 5.26
C SER A 110 1.53 -28.04 5.08
N VAL A 111 0.85 -26.89 4.97
CA VAL A 111 -0.60 -26.84 4.69
C VAL A 111 -0.91 -27.41 3.30
N THR A 112 -0.04 -27.16 2.31
CA THR A 112 -0.21 -27.69 0.94
C THR A 112 -0.05 -29.21 0.90
N GLU A 113 0.91 -29.75 1.64
CA GLU A 113 1.08 -31.22 1.76
C GLU A 113 -0.17 -31.86 2.37
N TYR A 114 -0.69 -31.30 3.45
CA TYR A 114 -1.90 -31.81 4.09
C TYR A 114 -3.14 -31.67 3.20
N ALA A 115 -3.32 -30.54 2.51
CA ALA A 115 -4.40 -30.37 1.52
C ALA A 115 -4.35 -31.40 0.38
N THR A 116 -3.12 -31.71 -0.06
CA THR A 116 -2.89 -32.76 -1.07
C THR A 116 -3.30 -34.13 -0.54
N ASP A 117 -2.98 -34.44 0.71
CA ASP A 117 -3.35 -35.69 1.36
C ASP A 117 -4.87 -35.80 1.55
N VAL A 118 -5.55 -34.73 1.97
CA VAL A 118 -7.02 -34.72 2.05
C VAL A 118 -7.65 -34.93 0.67
N SER A 119 -7.07 -34.35 -0.39
CA SER A 119 -7.50 -34.63 -1.77
C SER A 119 -7.28 -36.10 -2.16
N ASN A 120 -6.20 -36.72 -1.70
CA ASN A 120 -5.92 -38.15 -1.92
C ASN A 120 -6.87 -39.04 -1.14
N LEU A 121 -7.27 -38.66 0.09
CA LEU A 121 -8.31 -39.36 0.86
C LEU A 121 -9.64 -39.38 0.12
N LEU A 122 -10.07 -38.25 -0.43
CA LEU A 122 -11.30 -38.13 -1.23
C LEU A 122 -11.28 -39.03 -2.48
N LYS A 123 -10.11 -39.17 -3.11
CA LYS A 123 -9.89 -40.03 -4.30
C LYS A 123 -9.61 -41.49 -3.97
N GLY A 124 -9.50 -41.84 -2.67
CA GLY A 124 -9.14 -43.18 -2.22
C GLY A 124 -7.68 -43.58 -2.47
N LYS A 125 -6.78 -42.62 -2.74
CA LYS A 125 -5.36 -42.85 -2.99
C LYS A 125 -4.54 -42.89 -1.70
N VAL A 126 -4.74 -43.93 -0.89
CA VAL A 126 -4.17 -44.02 0.46
C VAL A 126 -2.64 -44.21 0.47
N ALA A 127 -2.09 -44.92 -0.51
CA ALA A 127 -0.65 -45.16 -0.58
C ALA A 127 0.21 -43.89 -0.76
N SER A 128 -0.41 -42.77 -1.18
CA SER A 128 0.26 -41.50 -1.44
C SER A 128 0.15 -40.49 -0.29
N LEU A 129 -0.36 -40.89 0.89
CA LEU A 129 -0.47 -40.02 2.07
C LEU A 129 0.88 -39.78 2.71
N LYS A 130 1.27 -38.51 2.79
CA LYS A 130 2.56 -38.07 3.34
C LYS A 130 2.49 -37.70 4.81
N THR A 131 1.43 -36.98 5.20
CA THR A 131 1.27 -36.46 6.54
C THR A 131 0.78 -37.51 7.53
N ALA A 132 1.28 -37.46 8.78
CA ALA A 132 0.83 -38.35 9.85
C ALA A 132 -0.66 -38.13 10.15
N THR A 133 -1.09 -36.87 10.16
CA THR A 133 -2.49 -36.49 10.42
C THR A 133 -3.45 -37.16 9.45
N ALA A 134 -3.18 -37.08 8.13
CA ALA A 134 -4.04 -37.73 7.13
C ALA A 134 -4.06 -39.25 7.25
N ARG A 135 -2.92 -39.87 7.62
CA ARG A 135 -2.88 -41.33 7.88
C ARG A 135 -3.73 -41.72 9.06
N GLU A 136 -3.66 -40.97 10.16
CA GLU A 136 -4.50 -41.24 11.34
C GLU A 136 -5.98 -41.05 11.05
N GLU A 137 -6.36 -40.01 10.34
CA GLU A 137 -7.76 -39.80 9.90
C GLU A 137 -8.25 -40.97 9.06
N TYR A 138 -7.43 -41.43 8.11
CA TYR A 138 -7.76 -42.58 7.30
C TYR A 138 -7.95 -43.87 8.18
N TYR A 139 -7.08 -44.11 9.13
CA TYR A 139 -7.22 -45.32 10.00
C TYR A 139 -8.47 -45.23 10.85
N LYS A 140 -8.80 -44.07 11.41
CA LYS A 140 -10.06 -43.86 12.16
C LYS A 140 -11.29 -44.11 11.28
N PHE A 141 -11.28 -43.54 10.06
CA PHE A 141 -12.33 -43.76 9.07
C PHE A 141 -12.46 -45.24 8.71
N GLN A 142 -11.37 -45.90 8.42
CA GLN A 142 -11.36 -47.29 8.00
C GLN A 142 -11.85 -48.23 9.11
N SER A 143 -11.42 -47.99 10.35
CA SER A 143 -11.87 -48.74 11.52
C SER A 143 -13.39 -48.65 11.70
N ARG A 144 -13.94 -47.41 11.65
CA ARG A 144 -15.39 -47.21 11.81
C ARG A 144 -16.18 -47.78 10.63
N LYS A 145 -15.66 -47.64 9.39
CA LYS A 145 -16.27 -48.25 8.21
C LYS A 145 -16.34 -49.77 8.33
N THR A 146 -15.25 -50.42 8.77
CA THR A 146 -15.19 -51.87 8.96
C THR A 146 -16.18 -52.36 10.04
N GLU A 147 -16.32 -51.60 11.14
CA GLU A 147 -17.34 -51.89 12.16
C GLU A 147 -18.76 -51.87 11.57
N LEU A 148 -19.09 -50.82 10.82
CA LEU A 148 -20.42 -50.68 10.17
C LEU A 148 -20.63 -51.75 9.09
N GLN A 149 -19.60 -52.08 8.30
CA GLN A 149 -19.65 -53.17 7.35
C GLN A 149 -19.92 -54.51 8.03
N SER A 150 -19.34 -54.77 9.22
CA SER A 150 -19.61 -55.98 9.99
C SER A 150 -21.07 -56.04 10.45
N LYS A 151 -21.66 -54.88 10.86
CA LYS A 151 -23.10 -54.80 11.22
C LYS A 151 -23.99 -55.10 10.02
N VAL A 152 -23.65 -54.54 8.84
CA VAL A 152 -24.39 -54.86 7.59
C VAL A 152 -24.31 -56.34 7.28
N SER A 153 -23.13 -56.97 7.38
CA SER A 153 -22.93 -58.39 7.12
C SER A 153 -23.76 -59.27 8.09
N GLN A 154 -23.79 -58.90 9.38
CA GLN A 154 -24.62 -59.63 10.38
C GLN A 154 -26.12 -59.50 10.06
N ALA A 155 -26.58 -58.27 9.76
CA ALA A 155 -28.00 -58.05 9.36
C ALA A 155 -28.35 -58.80 8.07
N GLN A 156 -27.43 -58.83 7.08
CA GLN A 156 -27.61 -59.55 5.81
C GLN A 156 -27.74 -61.07 6.05
N MET A 157 -26.89 -61.64 6.91
CA MET A 157 -26.98 -63.07 7.29
C MET A 157 -28.29 -63.39 8.01
N ALA A 158 -28.74 -62.53 8.92
CA ALA A 158 -30.01 -62.66 9.63
C ALA A 158 -31.18 -62.57 8.65
N HIS A 159 -31.18 -61.56 7.75
CA HIS A 159 -32.17 -61.40 6.71
C HIS A 159 -32.28 -62.66 5.80
N ASN A 160 -31.14 -63.13 5.31
CA ASN A 160 -31.12 -64.32 4.42
C ASN A 160 -31.68 -65.56 5.10
N ARG A 161 -31.34 -65.81 6.38
CA ARG A 161 -31.84 -66.91 7.20
C ARG A 161 -33.37 -66.79 7.35
N ASN A 162 -33.84 -65.64 7.81
CA ASN A 162 -35.26 -65.43 8.08
C ASN A 162 -36.09 -65.40 6.77
N LYS A 163 -35.52 -64.98 5.63
CA LYS A 163 -36.15 -65.11 4.31
C LYS A 163 -36.48 -66.57 3.94
N ILE A 164 -35.54 -67.51 4.27
CA ILE A 164 -35.76 -68.93 4.02
C ILE A 164 -36.88 -69.45 4.93
N LEU A 165 -36.87 -69.06 6.21
CA LEU A 165 -37.89 -69.48 7.19
C LEU A 165 -39.27 -68.92 6.83
N TYR A 166 -39.37 -67.68 6.38
CA TYR A 166 -40.61 -67.06 5.91
C TYR A 166 -41.18 -67.78 4.67
N ASN A 167 -40.30 -68.05 3.69
CA ASN A 167 -40.72 -68.81 2.48
C ASN A 167 -41.23 -70.23 2.79
N LYS A 168 -40.80 -70.80 3.93
CA LYS A 168 -41.27 -72.10 4.42
C LYS A 168 -42.47 -71.97 5.36
N ASN A 169 -43.05 -70.78 5.54
CA ASN A 169 -44.13 -70.46 6.46
C ASN A 169 -43.83 -70.81 7.94
N VAL A 170 -42.54 -70.76 8.33
CA VAL A 170 -42.10 -71.04 9.71
C VAL A 170 -42.22 -69.81 10.61
N ILE A 171 -42.04 -68.60 10.06
CA ILE A 171 -42.13 -67.34 10.79
C ILE A 171 -43.22 -66.45 10.20
N ALA A 172 -43.74 -65.54 11.07
CA ALA A 172 -44.73 -64.57 10.66
C ALA A 172 -44.13 -63.48 9.74
N LYS A 173 -44.95 -62.88 8.88
CA LYS A 173 -44.53 -61.78 7.98
C LYS A 173 -43.91 -60.60 8.73
N ALA A 174 -44.47 -60.22 9.89
CA ALA A 174 -43.96 -59.14 10.72
C ALA A 174 -42.52 -59.38 11.23
N GLU A 175 -42.18 -60.64 11.54
CA GLU A 175 -40.83 -61.00 11.97
C GLU A 175 -39.84 -60.94 10.80
N TYR A 176 -40.22 -61.41 9.61
CA TYR A 176 -39.42 -61.24 8.41
C TYR A 176 -39.18 -59.74 8.06
N GLU A 177 -40.25 -58.93 8.10
CA GLU A 177 -40.17 -57.48 7.83
C GLU A 177 -39.22 -56.78 8.81
N LYS A 178 -39.18 -57.19 10.08
CA LYS A 178 -38.20 -56.67 11.05
C LYS A 178 -36.77 -56.83 10.54
N HIS A 179 -36.39 -58.01 10.05
CA HIS A 179 -35.02 -58.25 9.53
C HIS A 179 -34.75 -57.52 8.21
N VAL A 180 -35.76 -57.26 7.40
CA VAL A 180 -35.66 -56.36 6.22
C VAL A 180 -35.32 -54.93 6.65
N PHE A 181 -35.99 -54.42 7.70
CA PHE A 181 -35.73 -53.11 8.26
C PHE A 181 -34.36 -53.02 8.92
N GLU A 182 -33.94 -54.04 9.69
CA GLU A 182 -32.60 -54.06 10.32
C GLU A 182 -31.48 -54.01 9.29
N LEU A 183 -31.59 -54.76 8.18
CA LEU A 183 -30.63 -54.73 7.08
C LEU A 183 -30.59 -53.36 6.42
N ARG A 184 -31.77 -52.81 6.11
CA ARG A 184 -31.83 -51.44 5.51
C ARG A 184 -31.24 -50.41 6.41
N PHE A 185 -31.56 -50.44 7.73
CA PHE A 185 -31.03 -49.50 8.70
C PHE A 185 -29.48 -49.57 8.81
N ALA A 186 -28.93 -50.80 8.90
CA ALA A 186 -27.50 -50.99 8.92
C ALA A 186 -26.79 -50.48 7.66
N THR A 187 -27.41 -50.72 6.46
CA THR A 187 -26.89 -50.25 5.18
C THR A 187 -26.91 -48.72 5.09
N GLU A 188 -28.01 -48.10 5.50
CA GLU A 188 -28.15 -46.63 5.50
C GLU A 188 -27.17 -45.99 6.51
N ALA A 189 -26.95 -46.60 7.67
CA ALA A 189 -25.95 -46.12 8.65
C ALA A 189 -24.53 -46.11 8.04
N LEU A 190 -24.13 -47.17 7.32
CA LEU A 190 -22.86 -47.23 6.63
C LEU A 190 -22.74 -46.15 5.55
N ASN A 191 -23.74 -46.01 4.70
CA ASN A 191 -23.77 -45.06 3.62
C ASN A 191 -23.72 -43.61 4.14
N SER A 192 -24.53 -43.31 5.14
CA SER A 192 -24.55 -42.00 5.82
C SER A 192 -23.19 -41.64 6.40
N PHE A 193 -22.54 -42.55 7.11
CA PHE A 193 -21.21 -42.37 7.68
C PHE A 193 -20.17 -42.04 6.58
N VAL A 194 -20.15 -42.84 5.51
CA VAL A 194 -19.20 -42.61 4.38
C VAL A 194 -19.43 -41.28 3.72
N ASN A 195 -20.70 -40.91 3.48
CA ASN A 195 -21.04 -39.64 2.84
C ASN A 195 -20.72 -38.45 3.73
N GLN A 196 -21.01 -38.54 5.03
CA GLN A 196 -20.68 -37.52 6.02
C GLN A 196 -19.16 -37.28 6.09
N GLN A 197 -18.37 -38.38 6.14
CA GLN A 197 -16.91 -38.27 6.18
C GLN A 197 -16.35 -37.63 4.91
N LYS A 198 -16.87 -37.97 3.72
CA LYS A 198 -16.48 -37.30 2.46
C LYS A 198 -16.82 -35.83 2.48
N ALA A 199 -18.02 -35.46 2.94
CA ALA A 199 -18.42 -34.06 3.05
C ALA A 199 -17.50 -33.26 4.02
N THR A 200 -17.09 -33.89 5.14
CA THR A 200 -16.11 -33.31 6.06
C THR A 200 -14.78 -33.06 5.37
N TRP A 201 -14.24 -34.04 4.66
CA TRP A 201 -12.98 -33.89 3.94
C TRP A 201 -13.06 -32.84 2.81
N GLU A 202 -14.19 -32.71 2.11
CA GLU A 202 -14.39 -31.66 1.10
C GLU A 202 -14.41 -30.27 1.71
N THR A 203 -15.04 -30.11 2.88
CA THR A 203 -15.05 -28.84 3.60
C THR A 203 -13.64 -28.49 4.10
N GLN A 204 -12.96 -29.47 4.69
CA GLN A 204 -11.58 -29.32 5.17
C GLN A 204 -10.62 -28.94 4.03
N LYS A 205 -10.75 -29.61 2.88
CA LYS A 205 -9.96 -29.27 1.67
C LYS A 205 -10.15 -27.82 1.27
N ARG A 206 -11.41 -27.33 1.19
CA ARG A 206 -11.70 -25.92 0.84
C ARG A 206 -11.11 -24.94 1.85
N GLU A 207 -11.15 -25.29 3.12
CA GLU A 207 -10.57 -24.45 4.18
C GLU A 207 -9.05 -24.36 4.06
N LEU A 208 -8.39 -25.49 3.83
CA LEU A 208 -6.94 -25.54 3.58
C LEU A 208 -6.53 -24.77 2.31
N GLU A 209 -7.30 -24.89 1.23
CA GLU A 209 -7.07 -24.11 0.00
C GLU A 209 -7.18 -22.60 0.24
N ASN A 210 -8.12 -22.16 1.07
CA ASN A 210 -8.24 -20.76 1.48
C ASN A 210 -7.06 -20.31 2.34
N GLN A 211 -6.59 -21.16 3.28
CA GLN A 211 -5.40 -20.87 4.09
C GLN A 211 -4.16 -20.73 3.20
N ILE A 212 -3.95 -21.64 2.24
CA ILE A 212 -2.85 -21.56 1.28
C ILE A 212 -2.90 -20.25 0.47
N LYS A 213 -4.09 -19.86 0.00
CA LYS A 213 -4.28 -18.60 -0.72
C LYS A 213 -3.91 -17.39 0.13
N ASN A 214 -4.32 -17.37 1.39
CA ASN A 214 -3.99 -16.29 2.32
C ASN A 214 -2.49 -16.21 2.60
N LEU A 215 -1.84 -17.35 2.89
CA LEU A 215 -0.39 -17.42 3.13
C LEU A 215 0.40 -16.95 1.91
N LYS A 216 0.04 -17.40 0.71
CA LYS A 216 0.65 -16.93 -0.54
C LYS A 216 0.44 -15.43 -0.76
N GLY A 217 -0.74 -14.91 -0.39
CA GLY A 217 -1.02 -13.48 -0.43
C GLY A 217 -0.13 -12.69 0.52
N THR A 218 0.12 -13.20 1.73
CA THR A 218 1.04 -12.60 2.71
C THR A 218 2.48 -12.59 2.17
N VAL A 219 2.96 -13.71 1.64
CA VAL A 219 4.30 -13.79 1.04
C VAL A 219 4.45 -12.81 -0.14
N ALA A 220 3.41 -12.66 -0.96
CA ALA A 220 3.42 -11.69 -2.06
C ALA A 220 3.51 -10.24 -1.55
N LYS A 221 2.80 -9.90 -0.47
CA LYS A 221 2.90 -8.57 0.18
C LYS A 221 4.31 -8.33 0.73
N ILE A 222 4.88 -9.29 1.44
CA ILE A 222 6.25 -9.23 1.96
C ILE A 222 7.25 -8.96 0.84
N LYS A 223 7.08 -9.62 -0.32
CA LYS A 223 7.96 -9.41 -1.48
C LYS A 223 7.88 -7.99 -2.05
N VAL A 224 6.70 -7.38 -2.04
CA VAL A 224 6.53 -5.96 -2.43
C VAL A 224 7.17 -5.04 -1.39
N GLU A 225 6.97 -5.33 -0.11
CA GLU A 225 7.52 -4.55 1.00
C GLU A 225 9.05 -4.60 1.04
N GLU A 226 9.69 -5.67 0.59
CA GLU A 226 11.15 -5.78 0.47
C GLU A 226 11.78 -4.60 -0.26
N ASN A 227 11.08 -4.01 -1.25
CA ASN A 227 11.57 -2.87 -2.01
C ASN A 227 11.72 -1.61 -1.14
N ASN A 228 10.92 -1.47 -0.08
CA ASN A 228 10.96 -0.32 0.81
C ASN A 228 12.20 -0.30 1.72
N TYR A 229 12.95 -1.42 1.78
CA TYR A 229 14.19 -1.54 2.56
C TYR A 229 15.43 -1.03 1.80
N PHE A 230 15.24 -0.65 0.53
CA PHE A 230 16.26 0.01 -0.28
C PHE A 230 15.83 1.46 -0.55
N ILE A 231 16.63 2.40 -0.10
CA ILE A 231 16.42 3.82 -0.39
C ILE A 231 17.25 4.14 -1.62
N LEU A 232 16.57 4.45 -2.71
CA LEU A 232 17.17 4.76 -4.00
C LEU A 232 17.21 6.25 -4.23
N ALA A 233 18.14 6.71 -5.08
CA ALA A 233 18.17 8.09 -5.57
C ALA A 233 16.99 8.33 -6.51
N PRO A 234 16.26 9.45 -6.39
CA PRO A 234 15.09 9.82 -7.19
C PRO A 234 15.42 10.09 -8.67
#